data_9cd5df4b5ba421686e59325f8bae55d4
#
_entry.id   9cd5df4b5ba421686e59325f8bae55d4
#
_cell.length_a   1.000
_cell.length_b   1.000
_cell.length_c   1.000
_cell.angle_alpha   90.00
_cell.angle_beta   90.00
_cell.angle_gamma   90.00
#
_symmetry.space_group_name_H-M   'P 1'
#
loop_
_entity.id
_entity.type
_entity.pdbx_description
1 polymer ?
#
loop_
_entity_poly.entity_id
_entity_poly.type
_entity_poly.pdbx_seq_one_letter_code
_entity_poly.pdbx_strand_id
1 'polypeptide(L)'
;VTAKGADNYTAKIRVQATNGISYFEIYNADIKTGAKGSLIEGTGKSFDSQTEYTEEFHMTGLTDNKCIRVSVTDTEGTVIERNLLVKITPSVLFSETVNIETADDYYGSYYATWLNGRVYLRSNGEQYVPEIDFSMGMIDGIPSLISPAQRSQYNLPTFDGLKDTKFELTTLTITEYNNISKVNAEPISTLTDPTLSNIGISANKVYLFKTADGKKGLIAITSMTKRTGTIETANGEWVKDTEYYRVVITTKVIA
;
A
#
# COMPACT_ATOMS: atom_id res chain seq x y z
N VAL A 1 -7.16 -7.29 -18.39
CA VAL A 1 -7.44 -8.50 -17.58
C VAL A 1 -7.03 -8.23 -16.14
N THR A 2 -7.80 -8.70 -15.18
CA THR A 2 -7.50 -8.55 -13.74
C THR A 2 -7.23 -9.92 -13.14
N ALA A 3 -6.08 -10.09 -12.52
CA ALA A 3 -5.72 -11.29 -11.78
C ALA A 3 -5.88 -11.03 -10.28
N LYS A 4 -6.39 -12.02 -9.54
CA LYS A 4 -6.54 -11.96 -8.09
C LYS A 4 -5.38 -12.72 -7.45
N GLY A 5 -4.54 -12.00 -6.71
CA GLY A 5 -3.41 -12.58 -5.97
C GLY A 5 -2.17 -12.84 -6.83
N ALA A 6 -1.08 -13.10 -6.18
CA ALA A 6 0.28 -13.24 -6.71
C ALA A 6 0.53 -14.46 -7.57
N ASP A 7 -0.43 -15.26 -7.83
CA ASP A 7 0.03 -16.59 -8.07
C ASP A 7 0.39 -16.80 -9.52
N ASN A 8 -0.26 -17.52 -10.24
CA ASN A 8 0.13 -17.85 -11.60
C ASN A 8 -0.97 -17.39 -12.54
N TYR A 9 -0.64 -16.55 -13.47
CA TYR A 9 -1.54 -16.16 -14.54
C TYR A 9 -1.09 -16.78 -15.85
N THR A 10 -2.00 -17.47 -16.54
CA THR A 10 -1.75 -18.01 -17.88
C THR A 10 -2.52 -17.15 -18.90
N ALA A 11 -1.77 -16.49 -19.78
CA ALA A 11 -2.35 -15.80 -20.93
C ALA A 11 -2.45 -16.80 -22.09
N LYS A 12 -3.67 -17.08 -22.54
CA LYS A 12 -3.90 -17.85 -23.76
C LYS A 12 -4.00 -16.87 -24.93
N ILE A 13 -2.97 -16.85 -25.78
CA ILE A 13 -2.82 -15.95 -26.91
C ILE A 13 -3.10 -16.75 -28.18
N ARG A 14 -4.20 -16.44 -28.85
CA ARG A 14 -4.55 -17.04 -30.15
C ARG A 14 -4.21 -16.07 -31.27
N VAL A 15 -3.48 -16.58 -32.26
CA VAL A 15 -3.07 -15.86 -33.46
C VAL A 15 -3.69 -16.53 -34.68
N GLN A 16 -4.21 -15.71 -35.58
CA GLN A 16 -4.68 -16.13 -36.91
C GLN A 16 -4.11 -15.17 -37.96
N ALA A 17 -3.50 -15.72 -39.00
CA ALA A 17 -2.94 -14.93 -40.13
C ALA A 17 -3.29 -15.62 -41.44
N THR A 18 -3.99 -14.90 -42.31
CA THR A 18 -4.43 -15.41 -43.64
C THR A 18 -3.26 -15.82 -44.51
N ASN A 19 -2.16 -15.04 -44.45
CA ASN A 19 -0.95 -15.30 -45.24
C ASN A 19 0.01 -16.28 -44.58
N GLY A 20 -0.38 -16.84 -43.42
CA GLY A 20 0.49 -17.68 -42.62
C GLY A 20 1.38 -16.87 -41.66
N ILE A 21 1.72 -17.49 -40.52
CA ILE A 21 2.60 -16.92 -39.51
C ILE A 21 4.04 -17.34 -39.83
N SER A 22 4.98 -16.41 -39.82
CA SER A 22 6.41 -16.67 -39.95
C SER A 22 7.12 -16.57 -38.58
N TYR A 23 6.68 -15.63 -37.73
CA TYR A 23 7.34 -15.40 -36.43
C TYR A 23 6.37 -14.94 -35.35
N PHE A 24 6.60 -15.40 -34.12
CA PHE A 24 5.84 -14.99 -32.94
C PHE A 24 6.80 -14.67 -31.80
N GLU A 25 6.58 -13.57 -31.09
CA GLU A 25 7.41 -13.10 -29.98
C GLU A 25 6.59 -12.43 -28.90
N ILE A 26 7.04 -12.53 -27.65
CA ILE A 26 6.47 -11.78 -26.52
C ILE A 26 7.57 -10.94 -25.89
N TYR A 27 7.28 -9.66 -25.72
CA TYR A 27 8.16 -8.68 -25.11
C TYR A 27 7.60 -8.18 -23.78
N ASN A 28 8.49 -7.80 -22.86
CA ASN A 28 8.08 -6.89 -21.80
C ASN A 28 7.64 -5.57 -22.43
N ALA A 29 6.68 -4.89 -21.82
CA ALA A 29 6.23 -3.59 -22.29
C ALA A 29 6.09 -2.61 -21.12
N ASP A 30 6.28 -1.33 -21.40
CA ASP A 30 6.06 -0.28 -20.42
C ASP A 30 4.60 -0.25 -20.01
N ILE A 31 4.34 -0.20 -18.71
CA ILE A 31 2.98 -0.35 -18.15
C ILE A 31 2.08 0.87 -18.43
N LYS A 32 2.68 2.05 -18.65
CA LYS A 32 1.94 3.30 -18.87
C LYS A 32 1.75 3.59 -20.36
N THR A 33 2.81 3.38 -21.14
CA THR A 33 2.84 3.75 -22.57
C THR A 33 2.61 2.56 -23.49
N GLY A 34 2.81 1.32 -23.00
CA GLY A 34 2.81 0.11 -23.81
C GLY A 34 4.03 -0.01 -24.74
N ALA A 35 5.06 0.83 -24.56
CA ALA A 35 6.26 0.79 -25.39
C ALA A 35 6.97 -0.57 -25.27
N LYS A 36 7.46 -1.06 -26.41
CA LYS A 36 8.18 -2.33 -26.54
C LYS A 36 9.49 -2.29 -25.74
N GLY A 37 9.67 -3.26 -24.85
CA GLY A 37 10.87 -3.45 -24.05
C GLY A 37 11.70 -4.64 -24.54
N SER A 38 12.33 -5.38 -23.60
CA SER A 38 13.14 -6.56 -23.88
C SER A 38 12.29 -7.77 -24.30
N LEU A 39 12.80 -8.56 -25.22
CA LEU A 39 12.22 -9.89 -25.54
C LEU A 39 12.19 -10.76 -24.28
N ILE A 40 11.10 -11.45 -24.06
CA ILE A 40 11.01 -12.46 -22.99
C ILE A 40 11.66 -13.75 -23.51
N GLU A 41 12.67 -14.22 -22.80
CA GLU A 41 13.43 -15.41 -23.17
C GLU A 41 12.52 -16.63 -23.38
N GLY A 42 12.79 -17.40 -24.43
CA GLY A 42 12.06 -18.61 -24.79
C GLY A 42 10.71 -18.40 -25.48
N THR A 43 10.28 -17.14 -25.72
CA THR A 43 9.00 -16.86 -26.39
C THR A 43 9.11 -16.68 -27.90
N GLY A 44 10.31 -16.46 -28.44
CA GLY A 44 10.52 -16.34 -29.88
C GLY A 44 10.33 -17.69 -30.60
N LYS A 45 9.41 -17.76 -31.57
CA LYS A 45 9.09 -18.97 -32.33
C LYS A 45 8.98 -18.65 -33.83
N SER A 46 9.62 -19.50 -34.64
CA SER A 46 9.53 -19.46 -36.11
C SER A 46 8.55 -20.54 -36.60
N PHE A 47 7.85 -20.26 -37.68
CA PHE A 47 6.85 -21.14 -38.26
C PHE A 47 7.01 -21.23 -39.79
N ASP A 48 6.60 -22.38 -40.34
CA ASP A 48 6.54 -22.61 -41.76
C ASP A 48 5.12 -22.32 -42.32
N SER A 49 4.72 -21.04 -42.31
CA SER A 49 3.46 -20.56 -42.90
C SER A 49 2.15 -21.14 -42.33
N GLN A 50 2.13 -21.63 -41.08
CA GLN A 50 0.86 -22.05 -40.47
C GLN A 50 -0.07 -20.84 -40.24
N THR A 51 -1.38 -21.02 -40.46
CA THR A 51 -2.37 -19.93 -40.38
C THR A 51 -2.93 -19.68 -38.99
N GLU A 52 -2.73 -20.62 -38.07
CA GLU A 52 -3.20 -20.51 -36.68
C GLU A 52 -2.12 -20.96 -35.70
N TYR A 53 -2.03 -20.24 -34.58
CA TYR A 53 -1.16 -20.60 -33.47
C TYR A 53 -1.78 -20.21 -32.14
N THR A 54 -1.57 -21.03 -31.12
CA THR A 54 -1.98 -20.68 -29.75
C THR A 54 -0.78 -20.83 -28.81
N GLU A 55 -0.47 -19.77 -28.10
CA GLU A 55 0.53 -19.76 -27.03
C GLU A 55 -0.16 -19.72 -25.67
N GLU A 56 0.30 -20.54 -24.74
CA GLU A 56 -0.03 -20.45 -23.33
C GLU A 56 1.16 -19.86 -22.58
N PHE A 57 1.12 -18.55 -22.39
CA PHE A 57 2.19 -17.80 -21.73
C PHE A 57 1.94 -17.74 -20.23
N HIS A 58 2.82 -18.37 -19.46
CA HIS A 58 2.73 -18.43 -18.00
C HIS A 58 3.49 -17.27 -17.35
N MET A 59 2.80 -16.48 -16.53
CA MET A 59 3.39 -15.45 -15.68
C MET A 59 3.29 -15.88 -14.22
N THR A 60 4.44 -15.99 -13.55
CA THR A 60 4.54 -16.42 -12.16
C THR A 60 5.02 -15.30 -11.26
N GLY A 61 4.66 -15.35 -9.97
CA GLY A 61 5.14 -14.40 -8.96
C GLY A 61 4.76 -12.94 -9.24
N LEU A 62 3.60 -12.68 -9.83
CA LEU A 62 3.14 -11.33 -10.12
C LEU A 62 2.78 -10.59 -8.83
N THR A 63 3.60 -9.63 -8.45
CA THR A 63 3.39 -8.74 -7.30
C THR A 63 2.81 -7.38 -7.68
N ASP A 64 2.95 -7.00 -8.94
CA ASP A 64 2.53 -5.72 -9.51
C ASP A 64 1.91 -5.93 -10.89
N ASN A 65 1.21 -4.91 -11.38
CA ASN A 65 0.68 -4.91 -12.73
C ASN A 65 1.79 -5.18 -13.74
N LYS A 66 1.49 -5.97 -14.77
CA LYS A 66 2.44 -6.30 -15.83
C LYS A 66 1.84 -6.01 -17.20
N CYS A 67 2.62 -5.40 -18.07
CA CYS A 67 2.30 -5.24 -19.48
C CYS A 67 3.24 -6.11 -20.30
N ILE A 68 2.69 -6.88 -21.23
CA ILE A 68 3.44 -7.58 -22.26
C ILE A 68 2.98 -7.12 -23.64
N ARG A 69 3.89 -7.19 -24.61
CA ARG A 69 3.59 -6.91 -26.01
C ARG A 69 3.82 -8.18 -26.83
N VAL A 70 2.78 -8.60 -27.49
CA VAL A 70 2.82 -9.72 -28.44
C VAL A 70 3.10 -9.16 -29.83
N SER A 71 4.07 -9.70 -30.52
CA SER A 71 4.44 -9.36 -31.90
C SER A 71 4.30 -10.59 -32.76
N VAL A 72 3.61 -10.45 -33.88
CA VAL A 72 3.41 -11.53 -34.87
C VAL A 72 3.82 -11.00 -36.22
N THR A 73 4.66 -11.75 -36.94
CA THR A 73 5.03 -11.45 -38.32
C THR A 73 4.43 -12.53 -39.21
N ASP A 74 3.76 -12.13 -40.29
CA ASP A 74 3.27 -13.05 -41.32
C ASP A 74 4.37 -13.41 -42.34
N THR A 75 4.06 -14.31 -43.30
CA THR A 75 5.01 -14.73 -44.33
C THR A 75 5.32 -13.65 -45.35
N GLU A 76 4.52 -12.59 -45.43
CA GLU A 76 4.76 -11.41 -46.29
C GLU A 76 5.57 -10.32 -45.56
N GLY A 77 5.94 -10.54 -44.29
CA GLY A 77 6.71 -9.61 -43.49
C GLY A 77 5.87 -8.55 -42.77
N THR A 78 4.54 -8.64 -42.79
CA THR A 78 3.66 -7.73 -42.05
C THR A 78 3.74 -8.01 -40.56
N VAL A 79 3.99 -6.98 -39.76
CA VAL A 79 4.08 -7.11 -38.29
C VAL A 79 2.83 -6.55 -37.63
N ILE A 80 2.18 -7.36 -36.81
CA ILE A 80 1.06 -6.94 -35.97
C ILE A 80 1.46 -7.06 -34.49
N GLU A 81 1.28 -5.99 -33.74
CA GLU A 81 1.60 -5.95 -32.32
C GLU A 81 0.37 -5.61 -31.47
N ARG A 82 0.25 -6.24 -30.31
CA ARG A 82 -0.82 -5.98 -29.34
C ARG A 82 -0.27 -6.01 -27.92
N ASN A 83 -0.76 -5.08 -27.10
CA ASN A 83 -0.45 -5.05 -25.68
C ASN A 83 -1.49 -5.82 -24.88
N LEU A 84 -1.03 -6.61 -23.90
CA LEU A 84 -1.84 -7.23 -22.87
C LEU A 84 -1.42 -6.65 -21.51
N LEU A 85 -2.34 -5.91 -20.87
CA LEU A 85 -2.18 -5.43 -19.51
C LEU A 85 -2.85 -6.39 -18.54
N VAL A 86 -2.05 -6.98 -17.66
CA VAL A 86 -2.50 -7.78 -16.52
C VAL A 86 -2.48 -6.89 -15.28
N LYS A 87 -3.66 -6.62 -14.72
CA LYS A 87 -3.81 -5.86 -13.47
C LYS A 87 -3.88 -6.82 -12.30
N ILE A 88 -3.13 -6.54 -11.26
CA ILE A 88 -3.15 -7.30 -10.01
C ILE A 88 -4.03 -6.56 -9.01
N THR A 89 -5.00 -7.27 -8.42
CA THR A 89 -5.75 -6.76 -7.28
C THR A 89 -4.92 -7.00 -6.03
N PRO A 90 -4.44 -5.97 -5.33
CA PRO A 90 -3.65 -6.17 -4.13
C PRO A 90 -4.52 -6.75 -2.99
N SER A 91 -3.95 -7.64 -2.19
CA SER A 91 -4.53 -8.09 -0.91
C SER A 91 -4.05 -7.23 0.26
N VAL A 92 -3.00 -6.45 0.06
CA VAL A 92 -2.44 -5.51 1.03
C VAL A 92 -2.17 -4.17 0.35
N LEU A 93 -2.74 -3.12 0.91
CA LEU A 93 -2.52 -1.74 0.49
C LEU A 93 -1.30 -1.18 1.25
N PHE A 94 -0.40 -0.55 0.52
CA PHE A 94 0.80 0.08 1.08
C PHE A 94 0.64 1.60 1.08
N SER A 95 1.01 2.24 2.20
CA SER A 95 1.15 3.70 2.21
C SER A 95 2.50 4.15 1.65
N GLU A 96 2.56 5.41 1.27
CA GLU A 96 3.81 6.14 1.17
C GLU A 96 4.40 6.36 2.57
N THR A 97 5.69 6.76 2.62
CA THR A 97 6.31 7.20 3.86
C THR A 97 5.80 8.60 4.21
N VAL A 98 5.23 8.75 5.39
CA VAL A 98 4.69 10.03 5.85
C VAL A 98 5.26 10.45 7.21
N ASN A 99 5.23 11.75 7.47
CA ASN A 99 5.46 12.31 8.80
C ASN A 99 4.12 12.51 9.50
N ILE A 100 4.02 12.07 10.75
CA ILE A 100 2.90 12.33 11.65
C ILE A 100 3.47 12.86 12.97
N GLU A 101 2.73 13.65 13.71
CA GLU A 101 3.20 14.26 14.95
C GLU A 101 2.36 13.82 16.16
N THR A 102 2.96 13.83 17.34
CA THR A 102 2.24 13.56 18.58
C THR A 102 1.50 14.80 19.11
N ALA A 103 1.51 15.88 18.33
CA ALA A 103 0.77 17.11 18.55
C ALA A 103 0.36 17.71 17.20
N ASP A 104 -0.62 18.61 17.21
CA ASP A 104 -1.09 19.31 16.00
C ASP A 104 -0.26 20.59 15.79
N ASP A 105 0.99 20.43 15.34
CA ASP A 105 1.83 21.60 14.98
C ASP A 105 1.86 21.77 13.45
N TYR A 106 2.65 21.00 12.73
CA TYR A 106 2.89 21.20 11.30
C TYR A 106 2.25 20.12 10.41
N TYR A 107 2.48 18.83 10.74
CA TYR A 107 1.95 17.74 9.92
C TYR A 107 0.59 17.25 10.39
N GLY A 108 0.30 17.34 11.69
CA GLY A 108 -0.90 16.84 12.30
C GLY A 108 -0.74 15.48 12.96
N SER A 109 -1.73 15.11 13.74
CA SER A 109 -1.73 13.96 14.63
C SER A 109 -2.76 12.87 14.29
N TYR A 110 -3.55 13.06 13.25
CA TYR A 110 -4.55 12.09 12.77
C TYR A 110 -4.11 11.45 11.48
N TYR A 111 -4.37 10.16 11.34
CA TYR A 111 -3.96 9.38 10.18
C TYR A 111 -5.11 8.57 9.57
N ALA A 112 -5.18 8.58 8.25
CA ALA A 112 -6.05 7.74 7.45
C ALA A 112 -5.22 6.89 6.47
N THR A 113 -5.55 5.61 6.34
CA THR A 113 -4.85 4.69 5.43
C THR A 113 -5.29 4.82 3.97
N TRP A 114 -6.35 5.57 3.70
CA TRP A 114 -6.83 5.79 2.35
C TRP A 114 -5.86 6.64 1.52
N LEU A 115 -5.97 6.63 0.20
CA LEU A 115 -5.12 7.36 -0.75
C LEU A 115 -3.61 7.21 -0.46
N ASN A 116 -3.17 5.99 -0.16
CA ASN A 116 -1.76 5.65 0.16
C ASN A 116 -1.24 6.31 1.45
N GLY A 117 -2.12 6.63 2.38
CA GLY A 117 -1.80 7.25 3.66
C GLY A 117 -1.87 8.77 3.64
N ARG A 118 -2.67 9.32 4.57
CA ARG A 118 -2.84 10.77 4.75
C ARG A 118 -2.76 11.14 6.21
N VAL A 119 -2.15 12.29 6.49
CA VAL A 119 -2.07 12.87 7.82
C VAL A 119 -2.89 14.16 7.84
N TYR A 120 -3.62 14.37 8.92
CA TYR A 120 -4.50 15.52 9.10
C TYR A 120 -4.20 16.25 10.40
N LEU A 121 -4.26 17.57 10.33
CA LEU A 121 -4.41 18.45 11.48
C LEU A 121 -5.85 18.34 12.01
N ARG A 122 -6.07 18.69 13.28
CA ARG A 122 -7.43 18.82 13.82
C ARG A 122 -8.29 19.76 12.96
N SER A 123 -7.74 20.89 12.57
CA SER A 123 -8.46 21.93 11.81
C SER A 123 -9.02 21.49 10.46
N ASN A 124 -8.45 20.45 9.84
CA ASN A 124 -8.92 19.92 8.57
C ASN A 124 -9.36 18.46 8.62
N GLY A 125 -9.11 17.75 9.72
CA GLY A 125 -9.46 16.34 9.89
C GLY A 125 -10.95 16.09 10.08
N GLU A 126 -11.69 17.05 10.63
CA GLU A 126 -13.12 16.93 10.94
C GLU A 126 -13.96 16.56 9.70
N GLN A 127 -13.63 17.08 8.52
CA GLN A 127 -14.32 16.71 7.28
C GLN A 127 -14.00 15.30 6.77
N TYR A 128 -13.00 14.61 7.37
CA TYR A 128 -12.55 13.26 6.99
C TYR A 128 -12.74 12.24 8.11
N VAL A 129 -13.64 12.49 9.06
CA VAL A 129 -13.91 11.61 10.22
C VAL A 129 -14.07 10.13 9.85
N PRO A 130 -14.84 9.75 8.81
CA PRO A 130 -15.01 8.35 8.43
C PRO A 130 -13.70 7.66 8.01
N GLU A 131 -12.74 8.44 7.52
CA GLU A 131 -11.49 7.93 6.95
C GLU A 131 -10.37 7.81 7.99
N ILE A 132 -10.47 8.54 9.12
CA ILE A 132 -9.43 8.53 10.15
C ILE A 132 -9.39 7.16 10.83
N ASP A 133 -8.24 6.52 10.76
CA ASP A 133 -8.02 5.17 11.27
C ASP A 133 -7.32 5.14 12.62
N PHE A 134 -6.36 6.04 12.85
CA PHE A 134 -5.68 6.18 14.14
C PHE A 134 -5.14 7.60 14.35
N SER A 135 -4.64 7.84 15.54
CA SER A 135 -4.00 9.12 15.88
C SER A 135 -2.75 8.90 16.73
N MET A 136 -1.96 9.97 16.88
CA MET A 136 -0.82 10.02 17.79
C MET A 136 -1.01 11.13 18.82
N GLY A 137 -0.37 10.98 19.96
CA GLY A 137 -0.36 11.97 21.02
C GLY A 137 0.72 11.71 22.06
N MET A 138 0.84 12.61 23.01
CA MET A 138 1.67 12.42 24.21
C MET A 138 0.77 12.00 25.35
N ILE A 139 1.08 10.84 25.99
CA ILE A 139 0.42 10.36 27.20
C ILE A 139 1.48 10.29 28.29
N ASP A 140 1.35 11.09 29.35
CA ASP A 140 2.32 11.14 30.46
C ASP A 140 3.78 11.31 30.00
N GLY A 141 3.99 12.14 28.98
CA GLY A 141 5.31 12.37 28.38
C GLY A 141 5.80 11.27 27.43
N ILE A 142 4.99 10.25 27.15
CA ILE A 142 5.33 9.13 26.27
C ILE A 142 4.63 9.31 24.91
N PRO A 143 5.38 9.37 23.78
CA PRO A 143 4.76 9.35 22.45
C PRO A 143 3.99 8.05 22.23
N SER A 144 2.73 8.15 21.80
CA SER A 144 1.80 7.02 21.78
C SER A 144 0.94 7.01 20.53
N LEU A 145 0.62 5.80 20.03
CA LEU A 145 -0.54 5.56 19.18
C LEU A 145 -1.79 5.61 20.05
N ILE A 146 -2.85 6.27 19.57
CA ILE A 146 -4.07 6.50 20.34
C ILE A 146 -5.28 6.24 19.46
N SER A 147 -6.27 5.52 20.00
CA SER A 147 -7.59 5.43 19.38
C SER A 147 -8.19 6.83 19.20
N PRO A 148 -8.58 7.22 17.98
CA PRO A 148 -9.13 8.56 17.74
C PRO A 148 -10.32 8.88 18.65
N ALA A 149 -11.21 7.91 18.89
CA ALA A 149 -12.37 8.08 19.76
C ALA A 149 -12.02 8.29 21.26
N GLN A 150 -10.78 8.04 21.66
CA GLN A 150 -10.38 8.14 23.07
C GLN A 150 -9.44 9.30 23.39
N ARG A 151 -9.16 10.17 22.44
CA ARG A 151 -8.25 11.32 22.62
C ARG A 151 -8.65 12.22 23.78
N SER A 152 -9.95 12.47 23.98
CA SER A 152 -10.46 13.30 25.08
C SER A 152 -10.08 12.78 26.46
N GLN A 153 -9.92 11.45 26.63
CA GLN A 153 -9.50 10.84 27.91
C GLN A 153 -8.06 11.22 28.30
N TYR A 154 -7.25 11.62 27.33
CA TYR A 154 -5.85 12.04 27.52
C TYR A 154 -5.68 13.56 27.41
N ASN A 155 -6.78 14.31 27.48
CA ASN A 155 -6.77 15.77 27.34
C ASN A 155 -6.10 16.25 26.03
N LEU A 156 -6.33 15.51 24.93
CA LEU A 156 -5.82 15.83 23.60
C LEU A 156 -6.93 16.43 22.72
N PRO A 157 -6.59 17.33 21.78
CA PRO A 157 -7.54 17.85 20.81
C PRO A 157 -8.30 16.74 20.11
N THR A 158 -9.63 16.90 19.94
CA THR A 158 -10.51 15.90 19.34
C THR A 158 -11.70 16.56 18.66
N PHE A 159 -12.50 15.78 17.94
CA PHE A 159 -13.79 16.14 17.36
C PHE A 159 -14.73 14.93 17.34
N ASP A 160 -16.01 15.15 17.11
CA ASP A 160 -17.03 14.12 17.22
C ASP A 160 -16.99 13.09 16.07
N GLY A 161 -17.51 11.89 16.33
CA GLY A 161 -17.70 10.86 15.32
C GLY A 161 -16.48 10.02 15.00
N LEU A 162 -15.36 10.22 15.67
CA LEU A 162 -14.14 9.42 15.48
C LEU A 162 -14.35 7.97 15.92
N LYS A 163 -13.84 7.03 15.12
CA LYS A 163 -13.94 5.59 15.39
C LYS A 163 -12.94 5.11 16.46
N ASP A 164 -13.30 4.01 17.12
CA ASP A 164 -12.37 3.30 18.00
C ASP A 164 -11.38 2.48 17.19
N THR A 165 -10.14 2.40 17.71
CA THR A 165 -9.06 1.62 17.12
C THR A 165 -8.24 0.97 18.23
N LYS A 166 -7.87 -0.28 18.02
CA LYS A 166 -7.05 -1.05 18.96
C LYS A 166 -5.65 -1.26 18.39
N PHE A 167 -4.67 -1.39 19.28
CA PHE A 167 -3.26 -1.52 18.94
C PHE A 167 -2.59 -2.62 19.74
N GLU A 168 -1.50 -3.14 19.17
CA GLU A 168 -0.58 -4.06 19.84
C GLU A 168 0.82 -3.96 19.24
N LEU A 169 1.86 -4.09 20.06
CA LEU A 169 3.23 -4.23 19.57
C LEU A 169 3.41 -5.64 19.02
N THR A 170 3.85 -5.75 17.78
CA THR A 170 4.14 -7.05 17.16
C THR A 170 5.56 -7.53 17.47
N THR A 171 5.82 -8.80 17.21
CA THR A 171 7.18 -9.36 17.19
C THR A 171 7.90 -9.14 15.86
N LEU A 172 7.21 -8.63 14.85
CA LEU A 172 7.78 -8.39 13.52
C LEU A 172 8.89 -7.34 13.57
N THR A 173 10.00 -7.65 12.93
CA THR A 173 11.06 -6.69 12.65
C THR A 173 10.69 -5.79 11.46
N ILE A 174 11.37 -4.65 11.30
CA ILE A 174 11.22 -3.79 10.12
C ILE A 174 11.55 -4.56 8.82
N THR A 175 12.52 -5.48 8.87
CA THR A 175 12.87 -6.31 7.70
C THR A 175 11.72 -7.23 7.32
N GLU A 176 11.11 -7.92 8.26
CA GLU A 176 9.95 -8.79 8.01
C GLU A 176 8.74 -7.98 7.52
N TYR A 177 8.48 -6.82 8.13
CA TYR A 177 7.47 -5.89 7.65
C TYR A 177 7.73 -5.50 6.17
N ASN A 178 8.96 -5.14 5.81
CA ASN A 178 9.31 -4.73 4.45
C ASN A 178 9.08 -5.88 3.44
N ASN A 179 9.29 -7.11 3.85
CA ASN A 179 9.11 -8.31 3.02
C ASN A 179 7.64 -8.71 2.78
N ILE A 180 6.67 -8.13 3.51
CA ILE A 180 5.24 -8.39 3.24
C ILE A 180 4.89 -7.87 1.85
N SER A 181 4.46 -8.75 0.97
CA SER A 181 4.10 -8.41 -0.40
C SER A 181 2.69 -7.85 -0.51
N LYS A 182 2.39 -7.12 -1.61
CA LYS A 182 1.04 -6.57 -1.89
C LYS A 182 -0.03 -7.64 -2.11
N VAL A 183 0.35 -8.87 -2.32
CA VAL A 183 -0.54 -9.95 -2.77
C VAL A 183 -0.73 -11.05 -1.74
N ASN A 184 -0.03 -10.97 -0.61
CA ASN A 184 -0.16 -11.90 0.51
C ASN A 184 -0.51 -11.16 1.80
N ALA A 185 -1.76 -11.30 2.25
CA ALA A 185 -2.26 -10.71 3.49
C ALA A 185 -2.01 -11.61 4.72
N GLU A 186 -1.56 -12.85 4.53
CA GLU A 186 -1.40 -13.83 5.62
C GLU A 186 -0.54 -13.31 6.79
N PRO A 187 0.61 -12.63 6.56
CA PRO A 187 1.43 -12.11 7.66
C PRO A 187 0.72 -11.09 8.55
N ILE A 188 -0.39 -10.50 8.08
CA ILE A 188 -1.21 -9.55 8.86
C ILE A 188 -2.46 -10.25 9.39
N SER A 189 -3.15 -11.04 8.56
CA SER A 189 -4.43 -11.65 8.90
C SER A 189 -4.33 -12.69 10.01
N THR A 190 -3.20 -13.39 10.12
CA THR A 190 -2.95 -14.42 11.15
C THR A 190 -2.59 -13.85 12.51
N LEU A 191 -2.22 -12.58 12.62
CA LEU A 191 -1.95 -11.95 13.90
C LEU A 191 -3.23 -11.89 14.75
N THR A 192 -3.11 -12.14 16.06
CA THR A 192 -4.21 -11.97 17.01
C THR A 192 -4.70 -10.52 17.00
N ASP A 193 -6.00 -10.31 17.10
CA ASP A 193 -6.57 -8.96 17.12
C ASP A 193 -6.08 -8.15 18.33
N PRO A 194 -5.68 -6.90 18.13
CA PRO A 194 -5.16 -6.06 19.19
C PRO A 194 -6.26 -5.61 20.15
N THR A 195 -5.90 -5.31 21.41
CA THR A 195 -6.85 -4.99 22.47
C THR A 195 -6.67 -3.61 23.12
N LEU A 196 -5.48 -2.99 22.98
CA LEU A 196 -5.16 -1.73 23.65
C LEU A 196 -5.68 -0.53 22.86
N SER A 197 -6.31 0.41 23.53
CA SER A 197 -6.80 1.66 22.92
C SER A 197 -5.70 2.72 22.75
N ASN A 198 -4.59 2.53 23.44
CA ASN A 198 -3.36 3.32 23.26
C ASN A 198 -2.15 2.42 23.53
N ILE A 199 -1.01 2.80 22.97
CA ILE A 199 0.27 2.13 23.21
C ILE A 199 1.42 3.09 22.99
N GLY A 200 2.39 3.12 23.93
CA GLY A 200 3.64 3.86 23.76
C GLY A 200 4.43 3.36 22.56
N ILE A 201 5.04 4.29 21.82
CA ILE A 201 5.75 3.96 20.58
C ILE A 201 7.25 4.16 20.70
N SER A 202 7.99 3.42 19.86
CA SER A 202 9.44 3.51 19.71
C SER A 202 9.84 3.35 18.25
N ALA A 203 10.96 3.96 17.88
CA ALA A 203 11.54 3.80 16.56
C ALA A 203 11.95 2.34 16.28
N ASN A 204 11.94 1.96 15.01
CA ASN A 204 12.27 0.61 14.53
C ASN A 204 11.36 -0.49 15.09
N LYS A 205 10.08 -0.17 15.34
CA LYS A 205 9.05 -1.11 15.79
C LYS A 205 7.89 -1.17 14.83
N VAL A 206 7.19 -2.30 14.85
CA VAL A 206 6.00 -2.56 14.04
C VAL A 206 4.82 -2.82 14.97
N TYR A 207 3.74 -2.09 14.77
CA TYR A 207 2.51 -2.16 15.56
C TYR A 207 1.37 -2.68 14.70
N LEU A 208 0.56 -3.57 15.25
CA LEU A 208 -0.71 -3.98 14.68
C LEU A 208 -1.78 -2.98 15.08
N PHE A 209 -2.69 -2.66 14.17
CA PHE A 209 -3.92 -1.94 14.50
C PHE A 209 -5.14 -2.65 13.92
N LYS A 210 -6.29 -2.45 14.57
CA LYS A 210 -7.60 -2.82 14.05
C LYS A 210 -8.63 -1.77 14.43
N THR A 211 -9.33 -1.25 13.44
CA THR A 211 -10.39 -0.25 13.61
C THR A 211 -11.73 -0.94 13.92
N ALA A 212 -12.69 -0.20 14.49
CA ALA A 212 -14.02 -0.71 14.83
C ALA A 212 -14.80 -1.19 13.60
N ASP A 213 -14.55 -0.62 12.42
CA ASP A 213 -15.13 -1.05 11.14
C ASP A 213 -14.40 -2.25 10.51
N GLY A 214 -13.43 -2.84 11.23
CA GLY A 214 -12.77 -4.10 10.87
C GLY A 214 -11.51 -3.97 10.03
N LYS A 215 -11.09 -2.76 9.66
CA LYS A 215 -9.84 -2.54 8.94
C LYS A 215 -8.66 -2.96 9.81
N LYS A 216 -7.82 -3.87 9.31
CA LYS A 216 -6.66 -4.43 10.04
C LYS A 216 -5.38 -4.17 9.26
N GLY A 217 -4.32 -3.75 9.96
CA GLY A 217 -3.05 -3.43 9.31
C GLY A 217 -1.90 -3.25 10.27
N LEU A 218 -0.73 -3.02 9.69
CA LEU A 218 0.52 -2.77 10.39
C LEU A 218 0.97 -1.32 10.22
N ILE A 219 1.57 -0.77 11.27
CA ILE A 219 2.25 0.52 11.29
C ILE A 219 3.72 0.26 11.59
N ALA A 220 4.61 0.57 10.66
CA ALA A 220 6.05 0.57 10.91
C ALA A 220 6.51 1.98 11.27
N ILE A 221 7.13 2.13 12.43
CA ILE A 221 7.75 3.37 12.89
C ILE A 221 9.23 3.29 12.58
N THR A 222 9.69 4.09 11.59
CA THR A 222 11.07 4.03 11.11
C THR A 222 11.97 5.03 11.82
N SER A 223 11.45 6.19 12.21
CA SER A 223 12.20 7.17 13.03
C SER A 223 11.29 8.02 13.88
N MET A 224 11.86 8.59 14.93
CA MET A 224 11.20 9.53 15.83
C MET A 224 12.17 10.66 16.16
N THR A 225 11.72 11.89 16.01
CA THR A 225 12.55 13.08 16.30
C THR A 225 11.82 13.99 17.27
N LYS A 226 12.43 14.26 18.41
CA LYS A 226 11.91 15.22 19.38
C LYS A 226 11.95 16.63 18.81
N ARG A 227 10.89 17.38 19.00
CA ARG A 227 10.67 18.74 18.54
C ARG A 227 10.17 19.61 19.68
N THR A 228 10.27 20.90 19.50
CA THR A 228 9.65 21.91 20.36
C THR A 228 8.90 22.88 19.45
N GLY A 229 7.66 23.18 19.79
CA GLY A 229 6.81 24.04 18.96
C GLY A 229 5.62 24.59 19.72
N THR A 230 4.71 25.19 18.98
CA THR A 230 3.43 25.69 19.51
C THR A 230 2.37 24.65 19.20
N ILE A 231 1.77 24.06 20.22
CA ILE A 231 0.77 22.99 20.07
C ILE A 231 -0.61 23.43 20.54
N GLU A 232 -1.65 22.88 19.94
CA GLU A 232 -3.03 23.04 20.37
C GLU A 232 -3.35 22.09 21.53
N THR A 233 -3.97 22.60 22.59
CA THR A 233 -4.49 21.81 23.71
C THR A 233 -5.91 21.33 23.43
N ALA A 234 -6.44 20.45 24.29
CA ALA A 234 -7.83 19.98 24.21
C ALA A 234 -8.86 21.14 24.24
N ASN A 235 -8.54 22.21 24.93
CA ASN A 235 -9.43 23.41 25.05
C ASN A 235 -9.28 24.37 23.85
N GLY A 236 -8.47 24.07 22.86
CA GLY A 236 -8.22 24.95 21.71
C GLY A 236 -7.22 26.06 21.98
N GLU A 237 -6.54 26.07 23.12
CA GLU A 237 -5.49 27.03 23.43
C GLU A 237 -4.16 26.60 22.79
N TRP A 238 -3.36 27.55 22.34
CA TRP A 238 -2.05 27.33 21.77
C TRP A 238 -0.95 27.58 22.79
N VAL A 239 -0.21 26.52 23.14
CA VAL A 239 0.90 26.58 24.11
C VAL A 239 2.22 26.49 23.37
N LYS A 240 3.08 27.51 23.60
CA LYS A 240 4.42 27.61 23.03
C LYS A 240 5.43 26.74 23.78
N ASP A 241 6.56 26.47 23.11
CA ASP A 241 7.72 25.78 23.68
C ASP A 241 7.39 24.41 24.28
N THR A 242 6.37 23.74 23.73
CA THR A 242 5.96 22.41 24.17
C THR A 242 6.69 21.34 23.37
N GLU A 243 7.18 20.33 24.09
CA GLU A 243 7.86 19.18 23.49
C GLU A 243 6.87 18.19 22.88
N TYR A 244 7.16 17.73 21.67
CA TYR A 244 6.42 16.68 20.95
C TYR A 244 7.36 15.85 20.08
N TYR A 245 6.84 14.82 19.42
CA TYR A 245 7.64 14.00 18.50
C TYR A 245 7.07 14.08 17.10
N ARG A 246 7.97 14.26 16.13
CA ARG A 246 7.71 13.94 14.72
C ARG A 246 8.13 12.51 14.46
N VAL A 247 7.22 11.74 13.89
CA VAL A 247 7.34 10.29 13.70
C VAL A 247 7.21 9.98 12.23
N VAL A 248 8.15 9.21 11.69
CA VAL A 248 8.09 8.73 10.30
C VAL A 248 7.51 7.33 10.29
N ILE A 249 6.42 7.17 9.55
CA ILE A 249 5.69 5.90 9.45
C ILE A 249 5.44 5.45 8.02
N THR A 250 5.22 4.16 7.87
CA THR A 250 4.56 3.52 6.73
C THR A 250 3.49 2.56 7.24
N THR A 251 2.46 2.30 6.44
CA THR A 251 1.42 1.32 6.80
C THR A 251 1.22 0.28 5.71
N LYS A 252 0.84 -0.93 6.12
CA LYS A 252 0.39 -2.02 5.27
C LYS A 252 -0.95 -2.52 5.80
N VAL A 253 -2.00 -2.45 4.98
CA VAL A 253 -3.39 -2.70 5.41
C VAL A 253 -4.02 -3.76 4.52
N ILE A 254 -4.75 -4.70 5.10
CA ILE A 254 -5.54 -5.69 4.34
C ILE A 254 -6.56 -4.94 3.49
N ALA A 255 -6.60 -5.24 2.16
CA ALA A 255 -7.46 -4.60 1.17
C ALA A 255 -8.92 -5.05 1.25
#